data_fe6e6f8ecca558e6f8f4fb92e4c2e960
#
_entry.id   fe6e6f8ecca558e6f8f4fb92e4c2e960
#
_cell.length_a   1.000
_cell.length_b   1.000
_cell.length_c   1.000
_cell.angle_alpha   90.00
_cell.angle_beta   90.00
_cell.angle_gamma   90.00
#
_symmetry.space_group_name_H-M   'P 1'
#
loop_
_entity.id
_entity.type
_entity.pdbx_description
1 polymer ?
#
loop_
_entity_poly.entity_id
_entity_poly.type
_entity_poly.pdbx_seq_one_letter_code
_entity_poly.pdbx_strand_id
1 'polypeptide(L)'
;KLVGKITDRRVMTYGFNAQADVRARNLTYKNGVAHFDIHLQAEDSVIEGCTLPMPGDHNVSNALSAVAVARHLGMKRDAIKAALAAFGGVNRRFTRVGEVDGVTIIDDYGHHPVEIAAVLKAARQATEGRVIAVHQPHRYTRLSHHFDEFCACFNDADVVGIADVFAAGEEPIAGASRSDLVAGLIRHGHRHARGVE
;
A
#
# COMPACT_ATOMS: atom_id res chain seq x y z
N LYS A 1 20.99 -0.96 -7.55
CA LYS A 1 22.37 -1.19 -7.03
C LYS A 1 22.62 -2.64 -6.55
N LEU A 2 21.58 -3.40 -6.12
CA LEU A 2 21.71 -4.81 -5.70
C LEU A 2 21.83 -5.76 -6.90
N VAL A 3 21.04 -5.57 -7.94
CA VAL A 3 20.96 -6.46 -9.12
C VAL A 3 22.32 -6.65 -9.80
N GLY A 4 23.11 -5.59 -9.94
CA GLY A 4 24.45 -5.67 -10.54
C GLY A 4 25.50 -6.45 -9.72
N LYS A 5 25.14 -6.86 -8.49
CA LYS A 5 26.02 -7.69 -7.63
C LYS A 5 25.65 -9.18 -7.65
N ILE A 6 24.53 -9.54 -8.27
CA ILE A 6 24.03 -10.91 -8.35
C ILE A 6 24.45 -11.45 -9.72
N THR A 7 25.51 -12.27 -9.74
CA THR A 7 26.10 -12.81 -10.97
C THR A 7 25.85 -14.29 -11.17
N ASP A 8 25.38 -14.98 -10.14
CA ASP A 8 25.21 -16.44 -10.08
C ASP A 8 23.75 -16.90 -10.12
N ARG A 9 22.81 -15.95 -10.20
CA ARG A 9 21.37 -16.24 -10.16
C ARG A 9 20.61 -15.45 -11.21
N ARG A 10 19.55 -16.05 -11.73
CA ARG A 10 18.61 -15.32 -12.59
C ARG A 10 17.85 -14.30 -11.76
N VAL A 11 17.92 -13.06 -12.19
CA VAL A 11 17.14 -11.95 -11.61
C VAL A 11 15.98 -11.63 -12.54
N MET A 12 14.81 -11.45 -11.98
CA MET A 12 13.61 -11.03 -12.69
C MET A 12 13.08 -9.77 -12.03
N THR A 13 12.88 -8.73 -12.81
CA THR A 13 12.40 -7.42 -12.35
C THR A 13 10.92 -7.25 -12.65
N TYR A 14 10.19 -6.54 -11.77
CA TYR A 14 8.78 -6.25 -11.97
C TYR A 14 8.43 -4.84 -11.52
N GLY A 15 7.32 -4.31 -12.01
CA GLY A 15 6.82 -2.99 -11.62
C GLY A 15 6.27 -2.18 -12.78
N PHE A 16 6.40 -0.86 -12.70
CA PHE A 16 5.86 0.08 -13.68
C PHE A 16 6.93 0.62 -14.64
N ASN A 17 8.20 0.38 -14.33
CA ASN A 17 9.31 0.86 -15.16
C ASN A 17 9.29 0.18 -16.54
N ALA A 18 9.62 0.96 -17.59
CA ALA A 18 9.65 0.47 -18.96
C ALA A 18 10.60 -0.72 -19.20
N GLN A 19 11.63 -0.86 -18.36
CA GLN A 19 12.66 -1.89 -18.45
C GLN A 19 12.38 -3.12 -17.57
N ALA A 20 11.25 -3.14 -16.84
CA ALA A 20 10.92 -4.29 -16.00
C ALA A 20 10.51 -5.51 -16.85
N ASP A 21 11.00 -6.70 -16.45
CA ASP A 21 10.67 -7.97 -17.11
C ASP A 21 9.17 -8.29 -17.08
N VAL A 22 8.50 -7.95 -15.97
CA VAL A 22 7.06 -8.05 -15.80
C VAL A 22 6.52 -6.66 -15.44
N ARG A 23 5.80 -6.05 -16.36
CA ARG A 23 5.43 -4.64 -16.26
C ARG A 23 3.93 -4.44 -16.36
N ALA A 24 3.32 -3.65 -15.44
CA ALA A 24 1.96 -3.14 -15.62
C ALA A 24 1.94 -1.94 -16.58
N ARG A 25 0.93 -1.92 -17.44
CA ARG A 25 0.63 -0.83 -18.40
C ARG A 25 -0.85 -0.50 -18.33
N ASN A 26 -1.22 0.69 -18.79
CA ASN A 26 -2.61 1.14 -18.90
C ASN A 26 -3.39 1.02 -17.58
N LEU A 27 -2.70 1.25 -16.43
CA LEU A 27 -3.29 1.11 -15.11
C LEU A 27 -4.35 2.19 -14.87
N THR A 28 -5.55 1.76 -14.53
CA THR A 28 -6.67 2.60 -14.14
C THR A 28 -7.39 1.98 -12.95
N TYR A 29 -8.15 2.80 -12.21
CA TYR A 29 -8.95 2.34 -11.07
C TYR A 29 -10.42 2.67 -11.29
N LYS A 30 -11.30 1.70 -11.03
CA LYS A 30 -12.74 1.88 -11.09
C LYS A 30 -13.41 1.08 -9.96
N ASN A 31 -14.18 1.75 -9.12
CA ASN A 31 -14.88 1.12 -7.99
C ASN A 31 -13.98 0.24 -7.09
N GLY A 32 -12.77 0.72 -6.78
CA GLY A 32 -11.82 -0.02 -5.95
C GLY A 32 -11.10 -1.18 -6.63
N VAL A 33 -11.33 -1.40 -7.92
CA VAL A 33 -10.69 -2.45 -8.73
C VAL A 33 -9.61 -1.83 -9.61
N ALA A 34 -8.40 -2.40 -9.61
CA ALA A 34 -7.37 -2.06 -10.57
C ALA A 34 -7.61 -2.77 -11.90
N HIS A 35 -7.52 -2.05 -13.02
CA HIS A 35 -7.57 -2.55 -14.39
C HIS A 35 -6.25 -2.22 -15.07
N PHE A 36 -5.59 -3.20 -15.64
CA PHE A 36 -4.27 -3.02 -16.25
C PHE A 36 -3.94 -4.14 -17.23
N ASP A 37 -2.91 -3.91 -18.04
CA ASP A 37 -2.30 -4.93 -18.89
C ASP A 37 -0.93 -5.32 -18.31
N ILE A 38 -0.50 -6.55 -18.53
CA ILE A 38 0.80 -7.04 -18.08
C ILE A 38 1.67 -7.35 -19.29
N HIS A 39 2.73 -6.60 -19.47
CA HIS A 39 3.74 -6.87 -20.48
C HIS A 39 4.81 -7.81 -19.91
N LEU A 40 5.08 -8.89 -20.64
CA LEU A 40 6.08 -9.92 -20.34
C LEU A 40 7.23 -9.74 -21.32
N GLN A 41 8.30 -9.05 -20.92
CA GLN A 41 9.38 -8.65 -21.83
C GLN A 41 10.10 -9.84 -22.46
N ALA A 42 10.40 -10.88 -21.69
CA ALA A 42 11.10 -12.06 -22.19
C ALA A 42 10.30 -12.86 -23.25
N GLU A 43 8.99 -12.68 -23.30
CA GLU A 43 8.09 -13.37 -24.23
C GLU A 43 7.60 -12.44 -25.35
N ASP A 44 7.98 -11.16 -25.30
CA ASP A 44 7.45 -10.08 -26.15
C ASP A 44 5.91 -10.17 -26.29
N SER A 45 5.23 -10.30 -25.15
CA SER A 45 3.81 -10.58 -25.11
C SER A 45 3.09 -9.82 -24.02
N VAL A 46 1.77 -9.66 -24.18
CA VAL A 46 0.89 -8.93 -23.24
C VAL A 46 -0.23 -9.84 -22.74
N ILE A 47 -0.55 -9.75 -21.46
CA ILE A 47 -1.80 -10.27 -20.90
C ILE A 47 -2.71 -9.05 -20.76
N GLU A 48 -3.65 -8.93 -21.68
CA GLU A 48 -4.54 -7.76 -21.73
C GLU A 48 -5.74 -7.89 -20.78
N GLY A 49 -6.23 -6.75 -20.30
CA GLY A 49 -7.46 -6.63 -19.52
C GLY A 49 -7.43 -7.41 -18.21
N CYS A 50 -6.30 -7.40 -17.50
CA CYS A 50 -6.21 -7.93 -16.15
C CYS A 50 -6.99 -7.06 -15.17
N THR A 51 -7.59 -7.68 -14.17
CA THR A 51 -8.25 -7.00 -13.06
C THR A 51 -7.73 -7.53 -11.73
N LEU A 52 -7.60 -6.64 -10.76
CA LEU A 52 -7.27 -6.97 -9.38
C LEU A 52 -8.27 -6.26 -8.46
N PRO A 53 -9.10 -6.99 -7.67
CA PRO A 53 -10.09 -6.40 -6.76
C PRO A 53 -9.44 -5.75 -5.53
N MET A 54 -8.40 -4.96 -5.75
CA MET A 54 -7.68 -4.18 -4.74
C MET A 54 -7.21 -2.86 -5.35
N PRO A 55 -7.46 -1.72 -4.70
CA PRO A 55 -6.93 -0.43 -5.14
C PRO A 55 -5.46 -0.27 -4.74
N GLY A 56 -4.78 0.67 -5.38
CA GLY A 56 -3.43 1.10 -5.05
C GLY A 56 -2.32 0.44 -5.86
N ASP A 57 -1.40 1.29 -6.32
CA ASP A 57 -0.25 0.90 -7.16
C ASP A 57 0.61 -0.17 -6.47
N HIS A 58 0.75 -0.10 -5.13
CA HIS A 58 1.51 -1.07 -4.36
C HIS A 58 0.90 -2.48 -4.43
N ASN A 59 -0.44 -2.62 -4.46
CA ASN A 59 -1.10 -3.91 -4.62
C ASN A 59 -0.90 -4.47 -6.03
N VAL A 60 -0.95 -3.62 -7.05
CA VAL A 60 -0.60 -4.02 -8.43
C VAL A 60 0.86 -4.46 -8.50
N SER A 61 1.79 -3.71 -7.89
CA SER A 61 3.21 -4.10 -7.84
C SER A 61 3.41 -5.46 -7.16
N ASN A 62 2.72 -5.71 -6.04
CA ASN A 62 2.75 -7.00 -5.36
C ASN A 62 2.20 -8.12 -6.25
N ALA A 63 1.09 -7.88 -6.97
CA ALA A 63 0.53 -8.84 -7.92
C ALA A 63 1.50 -9.16 -9.06
N LEU A 64 2.23 -8.18 -9.58
CA LEU A 64 3.25 -8.41 -10.62
C LEU A 64 4.38 -9.33 -10.13
N SER A 65 4.76 -9.27 -8.85
CA SER A 65 5.74 -10.21 -8.28
C SER A 65 5.22 -11.65 -8.31
N ALA A 66 3.93 -11.86 -7.97
CA ALA A 66 3.30 -13.16 -8.05
C ALA A 66 3.19 -13.65 -9.51
N VAL A 67 2.88 -12.75 -10.46
CA VAL A 67 2.88 -13.07 -11.89
C VAL A 67 4.27 -13.50 -12.38
N ALA A 68 5.33 -12.81 -11.94
CA ALA A 68 6.70 -13.16 -12.28
C ALA A 68 7.04 -14.60 -11.84
N VAL A 69 6.68 -14.96 -10.61
CA VAL A 69 6.85 -16.33 -10.10
C VAL A 69 5.97 -17.33 -10.85
N ALA A 70 4.71 -17.02 -11.08
CA ALA A 70 3.76 -17.89 -11.79
C ALA A 70 4.24 -18.19 -13.22
N ARG A 71 4.76 -17.18 -13.95
CA ARG A 71 5.35 -17.37 -15.28
C ARG A 71 6.61 -18.19 -15.23
N HIS A 72 7.47 -17.99 -14.25
CA HIS A 72 8.65 -18.81 -14.04
C HIS A 72 8.30 -20.29 -13.81
N LEU A 73 7.20 -20.56 -13.12
CA LEU A 73 6.67 -21.91 -12.89
C LEU A 73 5.85 -22.46 -14.09
N GLY A 74 5.77 -21.74 -15.21
CA GLY A 74 5.12 -22.20 -16.43
C GLY A 74 3.59 -22.06 -16.44
N MET A 75 2.98 -21.32 -15.51
CA MET A 75 1.52 -21.11 -15.53
C MET A 75 1.07 -20.40 -16.80
N LYS A 76 -0.06 -20.84 -17.36
CA LYS A 76 -0.67 -20.24 -18.56
C LYS A 76 -1.19 -18.82 -18.26
N ARG A 77 -1.14 -17.92 -19.25
CA ARG A 77 -1.56 -16.52 -19.12
C ARG A 77 -3.02 -16.38 -18.69
N ASP A 78 -3.92 -17.18 -19.28
CA ASP A 78 -5.35 -17.16 -18.93
C ASP A 78 -5.59 -17.57 -17.47
N ALA A 79 -4.84 -18.55 -16.96
CA ALA A 79 -4.92 -18.97 -15.58
C ALA A 79 -4.44 -17.84 -14.62
N ILE A 80 -3.38 -17.13 -14.99
CA ILE A 80 -2.89 -15.97 -14.22
C ILE A 80 -3.94 -14.87 -14.22
N LYS A 81 -4.50 -14.52 -15.38
CA LYS A 81 -5.55 -13.51 -15.49
C LYS A 81 -6.78 -13.86 -14.65
N ALA A 82 -7.24 -15.11 -14.72
CA ALA A 82 -8.36 -15.59 -13.93
C ALA A 82 -8.06 -15.56 -12.43
N ALA A 83 -6.85 -15.95 -12.01
CA ALA A 83 -6.44 -15.93 -10.61
C ALA A 83 -6.36 -14.50 -10.04
N LEU A 84 -5.88 -13.53 -10.81
CA LEU A 84 -5.85 -12.12 -10.41
C LEU A 84 -7.26 -11.57 -10.22
N ALA A 85 -8.17 -11.87 -11.14
CA ALA A 85 -9.57 -11.42 -11.07
C ALA A 85 -10.34 -12.05 -9.89
N ALA A 86 -10.03 -13.30 -9.55
CA ALA A 86 -10.65 -14.04 -8.45
C ALA A 86 -9.98 -13.80 -7.08
N PHE A 87 -8.93 -12.98 -7.03
CA PHE A 87 -8.18 -12.79 -5.79
C PHE A 87 -9.01 -12.03 -4.75
N GLY A 88 -9.32 -12.69 -3.64
CA GLY A 88 -10.15 -12.14 -2.56
C GLY A 88 -9.44 -11.16 -1.62
N GLY A 89 -8.20 -10.80 -1.91
CA GLY A 89 -7.38 -9.95 -1.04
C GLY A 89 -6.68 -10.72 0.08
N VAL A 90 -5.99 -9.99 0.94
CA VAL A 90 -5.36 -10.48 2.16
C VAL A 90 -5.98 -9.73 3.33
N ASN A 91 -6.33 -10.45 4.41
CA ASN A 91 -6.88 -9.84 5.62
C ASN A 91 -5.97 -8.71 6.12
N ARG A 92 -6.58 -7.60 6.52
CA ARG A 92 -5.88 -6.39 6.95
C ARG A 92 -4.93 -5.81 5.90
N ARG A 93 -5.29 -5.91 4.61
CA ARG A 93 -4.65 -5.24 3.48
C ARG A 93 -5.75 -4.58 2.65
N PHE A 94 -6.06 -3.33 2.99
CA PHE A 94 -7.18 -2.57 2.44
C PHE A 94 -8.50 -3.35 2.53
N THR A 95 -8.74 -4.00 3.65
CA THR A 95 -9.91 -4.88 3.83
C THR A 95 -11.13 -4.06 4.19
N ARG A 96 -12.20 -4.11 3.37
CA ARG A 96 -13.50 -3.54 3.73
C ARG A 96 -14.13 -4.40 4.82
N VAL A 97 -14.24 -3.85 6.03
CA VAL A 97 -14.81 -4.54 7.19
C VAL A 97 -16.29 -4.21 7.42
N GLY A 98 -16.79 -3.13 6.83
CA GLY A 98 -18.20 -2.77 6.93
C GLY A 98 -18.54 -1.45 6.25
N GLU A 99 -19.84 -1.13 6.30
CA GLU A 99 -20.38 0.16 5.91
C GLU A 99 -21.52 0.53 6.85
N VAL A 100 -21.49 1.75 7.38
CA VAL A 100 -22.53 2.28 8.28
C VAL A 100 -22.85 3.70 7.85
N ASP A 101 -24.10 4.00 7.58
CA ASP A 101 -24.60 5.32 7.19
C ASP A 101 -23.79 5.96 6.03
N GLY A 102 -23.43 5.15 5.03
CA GLY A 102 -22.65 5.59 3.87
C GLY A 102 -21.14 5.78 4.15
N VAL A 103 -20.67 5.44 5.36
CA VAL A 103 -19.24 5.42 5.70
C VAL A 103 -18.70 4.01 5.52
N THR A 104 -17.79 3.84 4.57
CA THR A 104 -17.05 2.59 4.39
C THR A 104 -15.90 2.50 5.39
N ILE A 105 -15.80 1.38 6.09
CA ILE A 105 -14.75 1.10 7.07
C ILE A 105 -13.73 0.15 6.45
N ILE A 106 -12.47 0.58 6.43
CA ILE A 106 -11.34 -0.18 5.89
C ILE A 106 -10.36 -0.50 7.01
N ASP A 107 -9.91 -1.74 7.12
CA ASP A 107 -8.82 -2.18 8.00
C ASP A 107 -7.57 -2.46 7.17
N ASP A 108 -6.45 -1.86 7.59
CA ASP A 108 -5.12 -2.11 7.01
C ASP A 108 -4.06 -2.27 8.10
N TYR A 109 -3.09 -3.13 7.86
CA TYR A 109 -1.99 -3.40 8.78
C TYR A 109 -0.78 -2.47 8.57
N GLY A 110 -0.90 -1.47 7.73
CA GLY A 110 0.15 -0.48 7.47
C GLY A 110 0.64 0.17 8.75
N HIS A 111 1.92 0.03 9.04
CA HIS A 111 2.54 0.53 10.26
C HIS A 111 3.89 1.23 10.01
N HIS A 112 4.34 1.29 8.77
CA HIS A 112 5.48 2.07 8.32
C HIS A 112 4.98 3.28 7.51
N PRO A 113 5.60 4.47 7.58
CA PRO A 113 5.14 5.67 6.88
C PRO A 113 4.88 5.45 5.38
N VAL A 114 5.74 4.70 4.71
CA VAL A 114 5.58 4.37 3.28
C VAL A 114 4.33 3.53 3.02
N GLU A 115 4.02 2.58 3.91
CA GLU A 115 2.80 1.76 3.80
C GLU A 115 1.55 2.63 4.03
N ILE A 116 1.56 3.47 5.07
CA ILE A 116 0.45 4.37 5.40
C ILE A 116 0.15 5.32 4.22
N ALA A 117 1.17 5.96 3.67
CA ALA A 117 1.01 6.83 2.50
C ALA A 117 0.42 6.08 1.30
N ALA A 118 0.88 4.84 1.04
CA ALA A 118 0.36 4.02 -0.05
C ALA A 118 -1.11 3.63 0.16
N VAL A 119 -1.50 3.28 1.40
CA VAL A 119 -2.88 2.92 1.78
C VAL A 119 -3.80 4.13 1.65
N LEU A 120 -3.38 5.31 2.14
CA LEU A 120 -4.17 6.54 2.05
C LEU A 120 -4.34 7.01 0.60
N LYS A 121 -3.30 6.89 -0.22
CA LYS A 121 -3.40 7.12 -1.66
C LYS A 121 -4.41 6.17 -2.31
N ALA A 122 -4.41 4.88 -1.93
CA ALA A 122 -5.38 3.91 -2.41
C ALA A 122 -6.81 4.25 -1.95
N ALA A 123 -6.99 4.72 -0.71
CA ALA A 123 -8.27 5.18 -0.20
C ALA A 123 -8.77 6.38 -1.00
N ARG A 124 -7.92 7.34 -1.32
CA ARG A 124 -8.26 8.50 -2.15
C ARG A 124 -8.66 8.10 -3.58
N GLN A 125 -8.04 7.08 -4.15
CA GLN A 125 -8.43 6.53 -5.46
C GLN A 125 -9.77 5.79 -5.44
N ALA A 126 -10.18 5.29 -4.28
CA ALA A 126 -11.41 4.51 -4.12
C ALA A 126 -12.64 5.37 -3.81
N THR A 127 -12.49 6.64 -3.41
CA THR A 127 -13.58 7.54 -3.05
C THR A 127 -13.31 9.00 -3.39
N GLU A 128 -14.35 9.73 -3.76
CA GLU A 128 -14.34 11.20 -3.85
C GLU A 128 -14.74 11.85 -2.52
N GLY A 129 -15.20 11.06 -1.56
CA GLY A 129 -15.58 11.50 -0.23
C GLY A 129 -14.38 11.80 0.68
N ARG A 130 -14.68 12.10 1.95
CA ARG A 130 -13.63 12.34 2.95
C ARG A 130 -12.92 11.04 3.33
N VAL A 131 -11.61 11.10 3.44
CA VAL A 131 -10.76 10.04 3.99
C VAL A 131 -10.39 10.37 5.43
N ILE A 132 -10.84 9.56 6.36
CA ILE A 132 -10.54 9.69 7.79
C ILE A 132 -9.58 8.54 8.15
N ALA A 133 -8.36 8.89 8.56
CA ALA A 133 -7.36 7.94 9.02
C ALA A 133 -7.39 7.85 10.55
N VAL A 134 -7.47 6.64 11.09
CA VAL A 134 -7.20 6.37 12.50
C VAL A 134 -5.99 5.47 12.59
N HIS A 135 -4.93 5.92 13.24
CA HIS A 135 -3.66 5.22 13.30
C HIS A 135 -3.19 5.02 14.74
N GLN A 136 -2.81 3.80 15.06
CA GLN A 136 -2.10 3.46 16.28
C GLN A 136 -0.63 3.23 15.95
N PRO A 137 0.30 4.12 16.35
CA PRO A 137 1.72 3.89 16.13
C PRO A 137 2.17 2.61 16.87
N HIS A 138 2.97 1.80 16.20
CA HIS A 138 3.44 0.53 16.75
C HIS A 138 4.94 0.62 16.99
N ARG A 139 5.36 0.53 18.26
CA ARG A 139 6.71 0.69 18.81
C ARG A 139 7.22 2.14 18.85
N TYR A 140 7.73 2.52 20.00
CA TYR A 140 8.38 3.82 20.19
C TYR A 140 9.63 3.99 19.34
N THR A 141 10.44 2.93 19.20
CA THR A 141 11.65 2.97 18.36
C THR A 141 11.33 3.27 16.90
N ARG A 142 10.29 2.66 16.33
CA ARG A 142 9.89 2.94 14.95
C ARG A 142 9.39 4.37 14.80
N LEU A 143 8.52 4.82 15.71
CA LEU A 143 7.99 6.19 15.66
C LEU A 143 9.13 7.22 15.78
N SER A 144 10.08 7.00 16.70
CA SER A 144 11.22 7.88 16.88
C SER A 144 12.15 7.91 15.65
N HIS A 145 12.48 6.75 15.09
CA HIS A 145 13.41 6.66 13.95
C HIS A 145 12.86 7.24 12.65
N HIS A 146 11.53 7.25 12.48
CA HIS A 146 10.84 7.71 11.26
C HIS A 146 9.88 8.87 11.56
N PHE A 147 10.19 9.70 12.56
CA PHE A 147 9.26 10.70 13.06
C PHE A 147 8.82 11.69 11.97
N ASP A 148 9.76 12.21 11.19
CA ASP A 148 9.47 13.18 10.13
C ASP A 148 8.69 12.53 8.99
N GLU A 149 8.99 11.28 8.64
CA GLU A 149 8.23 10.53 7.65
C GLU A 149 6.79 10.25 8.14
N PHE A 150 6.60 9.96 9.44
CA PHE A 150 5.26 9.84 10.02
C PHE A 150 4.50 11.17 9.96
N CYS A 151 5.16 12.30 10.20
CA CYS A 151 4.54 13.61 10.10
C CYS A 151 4.09 13.95 8.67
N ALA A 152 4.66 13.33 7.64
CA ALA A 152 4.38 13.59 6.23
C ALA A 152 3.48 12.54 5.54
N CYS A 153 3.28 11.35 6.12
CA CYS A 153 2.64 10.23 5.41
C CYS A 153 1.11 10.30 5.35
N PHE A 154 0.46 11.24 6.06
CA PHE A 154 -1.00 11.35 6.15
C PHE A 154 -1.61 12.39 5.20
N ASN A 155 -0.88 12.93 4.25
CA ASN A 155 -1.33 14.03 3.39
C ASN A 155 -2.59 13.72 2.55
N ASP A 156 -2.84 12.45 2.24
CA ASP A 156 -4.04 12.00 1.51
C ASP A 156 -5.28 11.81 2.42
N ALA A 157 -5.15 11.99 3.74
CA ALA A 157 -6.26 11.98 4.68
C ALA A 157 -6.78 13.40 4.95
N ASP A 158 -8.10 13.57 5.02
CA ASP A 158 -8.73 14.85 5.40
C ASP A 158 -8.72 15.05 6.93
N VAL A 159 -8.80 13.95 7.68
CA VAL A 159 -8.77 13.95 9.16
C VAL A 159 -7.88 12.81 9.64
N VAL A 160 -7.07 13.08 10.64
CA VAL A 160 -6.18 12.08 11.26
C VAL A 160 -6.43 11.98 12.76
N GLY A 161 -6.80 10.79 13.21
CA GLY A 161 -6.85 10.41 14.62
C GLY A 161 -5.63 9.55 14.98
N ILE A 162 -4.88 9.96 15.99
CA ILE A 162 -3.72 9.20 16.49
C ILE A 162 -4.06 8.62 17.86
N ALA A 163 -4.02 7.30 17.97
CA ALA A 163 -4.16 6.58 19.23
C ALA A 163 -2.83 6.51 19.99
N ASP A 164 -2.88 6.06 21.24
CA ASP A 164 -1.65 5.85 22.01
C ASP A 164 -0.73 4.83 21.36
N VAL A 165 0.57 5.04 21.51
CA VAL A 165 1.59 4.14 20.95
C VAL A 165 1.44 2.74 21.56
N PHE A 166 1.29 1.73 20.71
CA PHE A 166 1.39 0.35 21.16
C PHE A 166 2.85 0.00 21.39
N ALA A 167 3.23 -0.10 22.64
CA ALA A 167 4.64 -0.23 23.05
C ALA A 167 5.30 -1.54 22.58
N ALA A 168 4.56 -2.64 22.47
CA ALA A 168 5.08 -3.96 22.11
C ALA A 168 6.28 -4.38 22.99
N GLY A 169 6.25 -4.03 24.28
CA GLY A 169 7.31 -4.32 25.24
C GLY A 169 8.46 -3.32 25.29
N GLU A 170 8.38 -2.21 24.54
CA GLU A 170 9.38 -1.15 24.61
C GLU A 170 9.03 -0.10 25.68
N GLU A 171 10.05 0.52 26.24
CA GLU A 171 9.88 1.69 27.12
C GLU A 171 9.57 2.94 26.29
N PRO A 172 8.80 3.90 26.84
CA PRO A 172 8.54 5.16 26.18
C PRO A 172 9.82 5.93 25.82
N ILE A 173 9.84 6.52 24.62
CA ILE A 173 10.95 7.35 24.14
C ILE A 173 10.48 8.81 24.10
N ALA A 174 11.25 9.69 24.69
CA ALA A 174 10.97 11.13 24.67
C ALA A 174 10.86 11.66 23.23
N GLY A 175 9.83 12.45 22.93
CA GLY A 175 9.57 12.95 21.59
C GLY A 175 8.88 11.97 20.63
N ALA A 176 8.48 10.78 21.11
CA ALA A 176 7.80 9.75 20.31
C ALA A 176 6.45 9.33 20.93
N SER A 177 5.72 10.23 21.53
CA SER A 177 4.37 9.99 22.06
C SER A 177 3.28 10.30 21.02
N ARG A 178 2.04 9.93 21.34
CA ARG A 178 0.84 10.37 20.60
C ARG A 178 0.80 11.89 20.44
N SER A 179 1.01 12.62 21.52
CA SER A 179 0.98 14.09 21.52
C SER A 179 2.10 14.70 20.68
N ASP A 180 3.30 14.10 20.70
CA ASP A 180 4.41 14.54 19.85
C ASP A 180 4.09 14.37 18.38
N LEU A 181 3.51 13.22 17.98
CA LEU A 181 3.12 12.96 16.61
C LEU A 181 2.00 13.89 16.14
N VAL A 182 0.96 14.12 16.96
CA VAL A 182 -0.10 15.09 16.64
C VAL A 182 0.47 16.49 16.44
N ALA A 183 1.34 16.95 17.34
CA ALA A 183 2.02 18.23 17.20
C ALA A 183 2.92 18.28 15.95
N GLY A 184 3.59 17.16 15.63
CA GLY A 184 4.39 16.99 14.41
C GLY A 184 3.54 17.15 13.15
N LEU A 185 2.43 16.44 13.05
CA LEU A 185 1.48 16.52 11.93
C LEU A 185 0.99 17.96 11.71
N ILE A 186 0.61 18.66 12.78
CA ILE A 186 0.15 20.05 12.69
C ILE A 186 1.28 20.97 12.19
N ARG A 187 2.51 20.81 12.69
CA ARG A 187 3.68 21.58 12.20
C ARG A 187 3.99 21.32 10.73
N HIS A 188 3.73 20.10 10.23
CA HIS A 188 3.86 19.75 8.81
C HIS A 188 2.65 20.15 7.95
N GLY A 189 1.69 20.89 8.52
CA GLY A 189 0.58 21.49 7.78
C GLY A 189 -0.72 20.70 7.77
N HIS A 190 -0.80 19.55 8.47
CA HIS A 190 -2.06 18.79 8.56
C HIS A 190 -3.05 19.50 9.48
N ARG A 191 -4.18 20.00 8.92
CA ARG A 191 -5.11 20.90 9.65
C ARG A 191 -6.01 20.19 10.65
N HIS A 192 -6.24 18.90 10.49
CA HIS A 192 -7.23 18.11 11.25
C HIS A 192 -6.62 16.87 11.88
N ALA A 193 -5.47 17.04 12.56
CA ALA A 193 -4.85 15.98 13.35
C ALA A 193 -5.22 16.11 14.83
N ARG A 194 -5.58 15.00 15.48
CA ARG A 194 -5.91 14.97 16.91
C ARG A 194 -5.61 13.61 17.54
N GLY A 195 -5.41 13.59 18.86
CA GLY A 195 -5.41 12.35 19.62
C GLY A 195 -6.80 11.73 19.71
N VAL A 196 -6.88 10.40 19.70
CA VAL A 196 -8.09 9.61 19.94
C VAL A 196 -7.82 8.54 20.99
N GLU A 197 -8.87 8.09 21.71
CA GLU A 197 -8.81 7.00 22.68
C GLU A 197 -9.14 5.67 22.04
#